data_cc4b4d9e6868790f7b4b83e46a58e55d
#
_entry.id   cc4b4d9e6868790f7b4b83e46a58e55d
#
_cell.length_a   1.000
_cell.length_b   1.000
_cell.length_c   1.000
_cell.angle_alpha   90.00
_cell.angle_beta   90.00
_cell.angle_gamma   90.00
#
_symmetry.space_group_name_H-M   'P 1'
#
loop_
_entity.id
_entity.type
_entity.pdbx_description
1 polymer ?
#
loop_
_entity_poly.entity_id
_entity_poly.type
_entity_poly.pdbx_seq_one_letter_code
_entity_poly.pdbx_strand_id
1 'polypeptide(L)'
;MSFTNLALPMRSVLSAFVFLLLLAACKESPKEPAPIARTLTKDQLKDKIMGGWAGQTIGVTFGGPYEFRFQGAFIADYQPLLWYDGYLKKTMETNAGLYDDLYMDLTFVDVFEKYGLDAPVDSFANAYAHAGYALWHANQAGRYNILHGIKVPASGHWLNNPHADCIDYQIEADFSGLMSPGMPNTASEISDKIGHIMNYGDGWYGGVYVGALYALAFTSSDIPFIVTEALKTIPQQSEFYQCINDVIGWHKQYPSDWKQTWLEVEKKWASDIGCPEGVFLPYNIDAKVNAAYVVMGLLYGEGDFTKTLEISTRTGQDADCNPSSAGGILGAIVGYKNIPAYWKLGLKEAEDIDFKYTTISLNDVYEIGFKHALQNIEKNGGTIEGDQVTLPEQAPVAVKFEKSFEGLYPVAKIPVTWSEAKDEISFEFEGTGFVIKGDVSPWANTSDYVFNTELYVDNELVEKPELPVNFTTRRYELCWNYQIPKGKHTVMLKILNPSNEHYFRSWDAIIYSDQPVDGMKLNLEKAKGI
;
A
#
# COMPACT_ATOMS: atom_id res chain seq x y z
N MET A 1 -15.67 41.76 -81.73
CA MET A 1 -15.30 40.55 -82.54
C MET A 1 -14.82 39.50 -81.53
N SER A 2 -15.40 38.35 -81.63
CA SER A 2 -15.10 37.06 -81.06
C SER A 2 -15.19 36.91 -79.54
N PHE A 3 -16.28 36.29 -79.14
CA PHE A 3 -16.50 35.70 -77.83
C PHE A 3 -15.81 34.32 -77.80
N THR A 4 -15.11 33.97 -76.73
CA THR A 4 -14.74 32.58 -76.45
C THR A 4 -15.17 32.22 -75.05
N ASN A 5 -16.10 31.26 -74.99
CA ASN A 5 -16.60 30.58 -73.75
C ASN A 5 -15.50 29.83 -73.06
N LEU A 6 -15.37 29.99 -71.69
CA LEU A 6 -14.64 29.07 -70.82
C LEU A 6 -15.66 28.29 -70.03
N ALA A 7 -15.84 27.03 -70.35
CA ALA A 7 -16.53 26.03 -69.53
C ALA A 7 -15.55 25.45 -68.51
N LEU A 8 -15.85 25.59 -67.22
CA LEU A 8 -15.13 24.91 -66.12
C LEU A 8 -15.66 23.47 -65.97
N PRO A 9 -14.83 22.47 -65.74
CA PRO A 9 -15.29 21.08 -65.62
C PRO A 9 -15.85 20.78 -64.23
N MET A 10 -17.08 20.28 -64.23
CA MET A 10 -17.93 19.88 -63.09
C MET A 10 -17.50 18.54 -62.47
N ARG A 11 -16.19 18.27 -62.36
CA ARG A 11 -15.67 17.01 -61.81
C ARG A 11 -14.96 17.09 -60.47
N SER A 12 -14.77 18.29 -59.89
CA SER A 12 -14.01 18.46 -58.65
C SER A 12 -14.85 18.64 -57.38
N VAL A 13 -16.18 18.67 -57.47
CA VAL A 13 -17.06 18.88 -56.30
C VAL A 13 -17.57 17.56 -55.72
N LEU A 14 -17.55 16.45 -56.45
CA LEU A 14 -18.04 15.16 -55.97
C LEU A 14 -17.02 14.38 -55.13
N SER A 15 -15.72 14.66 -55.27
CA SER A 15 -14.66 13.96 -54.49
C SER A 15 -14.44 14.54 -53.09
N ALA A 16 -14.83 15.79 -52.86
CA ALA A 16 -14.70 16.43 -51.53
C ALA A 16 -15.81 16.00 -50.55
N PHE A 17 -16.99 15.60 -51.07
CA PHE A 17 -18.12 15.18 -50.23
C PHE A 17 -18.03 13.71 -49.77
N VAL A 18 -17.31 12.85 -50.50
CA VAL A 18 -17.09 11.44 -50.10
C VAL A 18 -15.98 11.31 -49.06
N PHE A 19 -15.02 12.23 -48.99
CA PHE A 19 -13.96 12.21 -47.97
C PHE A 19 -14.42 12.80 -46.60
N LEU A 20 -15.46 13.62 -46.57
CA LEU A 20 -16.03 14.13 -45.32
C LEU A 20 -16.99 13.14 -44.64
N LEU A 21 -17.49 12.14 -45.34
CA LEU A 21 -18.38 11.09 -44.81
C LEU A 21 -17.64 9.88 -44.24
N LEU A 22 -16.34 9.76 -44.46
CA LEU A 22 -15.50 8.67 -43.91
C LEU A 22 -14.80 9.02 -42.60
N LEU A 23 -14.88 10.26 -42.12
CA LEU A 23 -14.36 10.69 -40.80
C LEU A 23 -15.41 10.73 -39.71
N ALA A 24 -16.66 10.33 -40.00
CA ALA A 24 -17.77 10.30 -39.04
C ALA A 24 -18.10 8.91 -38.48
N ALA A 25 -17.26 7.90 -38.72
CA ALA A 25 -17.47 6.55 -38.22
C ALA A 25 -16.34 6.15 -37.28
N CYS A 26 -16.65 6.06 -36.06
CA CYS A 26 -16.12 5.41 -34.88
C CYS A 26 -15.85 6.41 -33.76
N LYS A 27 -16.90 7.10 -33.31
CA LYS A 27 -17.04 7.30 -31.86
C LYS A 27 -17.70 6.02 -31.36
N GLU A 28 -16.92 5.13 -30.75
CA GLU A 28 -17.51 4.12 -29.89
C GLU A 28 -18.41 4.83 -28.90
N SER A 29 -19.68 4.46 -28.89
CA SER A 29 -20.61 4.89 -27.83
C SER A 29 -19.96 4.49 -26.51
N PRO A 30 -19.98 5.35 -25.48
CA PRO A 30 -19.53 4.94 -24.15
C PRO A 30 -20.22 3.62 -23.83
N LYS A 31 -19.45 2.57 -23.55
CA LYS A 31 -20.01 1.31 -23.04
C LYS A 31 -20.82 1.69 -21.80
N GLU A 32 -22.09 1.35 -21.79
CA GLU A 32 -22.87 1.44 -20.55
C GLU A 32 -22.14 0.63 -19.48
N PRO A 33 -21.99 1.19 -18.26
CA PRO A 33 -21.37 0.44 -17.18
C PRO A 33 -22.11 -0.89 -16.96
N ALA A 34 -21.36 -1.96 -16.71
CA ALA A 34 -21.95 -3.27 -16.44
C ALA A 34 -22.95 -3.15 -15.28
N PRO A 35 -24.10 -3.82 -15.36
CA PRO A 35 -25.12 -3.74 -14.31
C PRO A 35 -24.54 -4.22 -12.98
N ILE A 36 -24.81 -3.47 -11.90
CA ILE A 36 -24.40 -3.83 -10.54
C ILE A 36 -25.19 -5.07 -10.12
N ALA A 37 -24.51 -6.19 -9.92
CA ALA A 37 -25.09 -7.42 -9.41
C ALA A 37 -25.23 -7.33 -7.88
N ARG A 38 -26.46 -7.46 -7.36
CA ARG A 38 -26.72 -7.41 -5.91
C ARG A 38 -27.11 -8.76 -5.32
N THR A 39 -27.40 -9.75 -6.16
CA THR A 39 -27.75 -11.10 -5.74
C THR A 39 -26.76 -12.08 -6.33
N LEU A 40 -26.19 -12.92 -5.46
CA LEU A 40 -25.24 -13.98 -5.78
C LEU A 40 -25.77 -15.31 -5.21
N THR A 41 -25.39 -16.43 -5.81
CA THR A 41 -25.50 -17.71 -5.10
C THR A 41 -24.40 -17.81 -4.03
N LYS A 42 -24.61 -18.66 -3.02
CA LYS A 42 -23.58 -18.98 -2.03
C LYS A 42 -22.29 -19.48 -2.69
N ASP A 43 -22.43 -20.30 -3.74
CA ASP A 43 -21.28 -20.81 -4.51
C ASP A 43 -20.53 -19.68 -5.24
N GLN A 44 -21.25 -18.71 -5.84
CA GLN A 44 -20.63 -17.57 -6.48
C GLN A 44 -19.91 -16.66 -5.47
N LEU A 45 -20.55 -16.41 -4.32
CA LEU A 45 -19.96 -15.62 -3.25
C LEU A 45 -18.66 -16.26 -2.74
N LYS A 46 -18.71 -17.56 -2.44
CA LYS A 46 -17.55 -18.33 -1.99
C LYS A 46 -16.45 -18.38 -3.04
N ASP A 47 -16.79 -18.63 -4.30
CA ASP A 47 -15.85 -18.66 -5.43
C ASP A 47 -15.09 -17.34 -5.58
N LYS A 48 -15.77 -16.19 -5.39
CA LYS A 48 -15.14 -14.86 -5.42
C LYS A 48 -14.21 -14.63 -4.23
N ILE A 49 -14.59 -15.04 -3.02
CA ILE A 49 -13.75 -14.97 -1.82
C ILE A 49 -12.49 -15.82 -2.01
N MET A 50 -12.65 -17.06 -2.46
CA MET A 50 -11.53 -17.93 -2.80
C MET A 50 -10.62 -17.30 -3.86
N GLY A 51 -11.22 -16.67 -4.89
CA GLY A 51 -10.50 -15.96 -5.93
C GLY A 51 -9.64 -14.82 -5.39
N GLY A 52 -10.14 -14.07 -4.41
CA GLY A 52 -9.40 -13.00 -3.74
C GLY A 52 -8.16 -13.51 -3.02
N TRP A 53 -8.32 -14.45 -2.10
CA TRP A 53 -7.20 -15.05 -1.34
C TRP A 53 -6.18 -15.77 -2.23
N ALA A 54 -6.66 -16.53 -3.23
CA ALA A 54 -5.78 -17.21 -4.18
C ALA A 54 -5.02 -16.21 -5.06
N GLY A 55 -5.69 -15.15 -5.54
CA GLY A 55 -5.08 -14.10 -6.36
C GLY A 55 -3.99 -13.33 -5.62
N GLN A 56 -4.24 -13.00 -4.34
CA GLN A 56 -3.27 -12.38 -3.44
C GLN A 56 -2.03 -13.29 -3.27
N THR A 57 -2.23 -14.56 -2.92
CA THR A 57 -1.14 -15.53 -2.75
C THR A 57 -0.32 -15.73 -4.02
N ILE A 58 -0.96 -15.77 -5.18
CA ILE A 58 -0.29 -15.86 -6.48
C ILE A 58 0.53 -14.60 -6.74
N GLY A 59 -0.06 -13.42 -6.50
CA GLY A 59 0.56 -12.12 -6.77
C GLY A 59 1.83 -11.91 -5.96
N VAL A 60 1.78 -12.11 -4.62
CA VAL A 60 2.94 -11.96 -3.75
C VAL A 60 4.05 -12.95 -4.12
N THR A 61 3.70 -14.20 -4.42
CA THR A 61 4.68 -15.20 -4.85
C THR A 61 5.37 -14.80 -6.15
N PHE A 62 4.61 -14.27 -7.12
CA PHE A 62 5.11 -13.87 -8.43
C PHE A 62 6.04 -12.66 -8.34
N GLY A 63 5.67 -11.67 -7.53
CA GLY A 63 6.44 -10.44 -7.35
C GLY A 63 7.66 -10.56 -6.47
N GLY A 64 7.66 -11.47 -5.49
CA GLY A 64 8.68 -11.60 -4.44
C GLY A 64 10.15 -11.57 -4.88
N PRO A 65 10.57 -12.19 -6.02
CA PRO A 65 11.94 -12.06 -6.50
C PRO A 65 12.37 -10.65 -6.89
N TYR A 66 11.43 -9.72 -7.02
CA TYR A 66 11.65 -8.37 -7.57
C TYR A 66 11.44 -7.26 -6.55
N GLU A 67 10.96 -7.59 -5.35
CA GLU A 67 10.69 -6.66 -4.25
C GLU A 67 11.90 -5.73 -4.04
N PHE A 68 11.65 -4.43 -4.10
CA PHE A 68 12.62 -3.32 -3.96
C PHE A 68 13.90 -3.41 -4.81
N ARG A 69 13.94 -4.27 -5.84
CA ARG A 69 15.10 -4.33 -6.76
C ARG A 69 15.05 -3.29 -7.87
N PHE A 70 13.89 -2.70 -8.10
CA PHE A 70 13.64 -1.68 -9.11
C PHE A 70 13.06 -0.44 -8.45
N GLN A 71 13.91 0.43 -7.95
CA GLN A 71 13.58 1.67 -7.28
C GLN A 71 13.74 2.84 -8.24
N GLY A 72 12.67 3.64 -8.45
CA GLY A 72 12.66 4.70 -9.46
C GLY A 72 12.87 4.19 -10.89
N ALA A 73 12.56 2.93 -11.15
CA ALA A 73 12.70 2.26 -12.44
C ALA A 73 11.68 1.12 -12.56
N PHE A 74 11.14 0.91 -13.75
CA PHE A 74 10.30 -0.25 -14.03
C PHE A 74 11.13 -1.44 -14.56
N ILE A 75 10.60 -2.66 -14.42
CA ILE A 75 11.20 -3.87 -14.99
C ILE A 75 10.96 -3.89 -16.50
N ALA A 76 12.02 -3.92 -17.29
CA ALA A 76 11.94 -3.90 -18.74
C ALA A 76 11.21 -5.14 -19.31
N ASP A 77 10.49 -4.97 -20.45
CA ASP A 77 9.68 -6.03 -21.05
C ASP A 77 10.47 -7.27 -21.45
N TYR A 78 11.74 -7.10 -21.83
CA TYR A 78 12.60 -8.21 -22.20
C TYR A 78 13.09 -9.05 -21.02
N GLN A 79 12.91 -8.57 -19.78
CA GLN A 79 13.26 -9.34 -18.59
C GLN A 79 12.13 -10.31 -18.27
N PRO A 80 12.37 -11.65 -18.32
CA PRO A 80 11.36 -12.62 -17.95
C PRO A 80 11.07 -12.55 -16.45
N LEU A 81 9.81 -12.66 -16.08
CA LEU A 81 9.37 -12.81 -14.70
C LEU A 81 9.18 -14.31 -14.40
N LEU A 82 9.55 -14.70 -13.19
CA LEU A 82 9.66 -16.11 -12.82
C LEU A 82 8.30 -16.71 -12.42
N TRP A 83 7.82 -17.72 -13.16
CA TRP A 83 6.68 -18.54 -12.78
C TRP A 83 6.78 -19.92 -13.41
N TYR A 84 6.65 -20.99 -12.62
CA TYR A 84 6.68 -22.38 -13.07
C TYR A 84 5.92 -23.29 -12.11
N ASP A 85 5.63 -24.50 -12.54
CA ASP A 85 4.94 -25.50 -11.72
C ASP A 85 5.70 -25.85 -10.44
N GLY A 86 5.00 -25.81 -9.29
CA GLY A 86 5.57 -26.03 -7.97
C GLY A 86 6.32 -24.83 -7.37
N TYR A 87 6.42 -23.67 -8.10
CA TYR A 87 7.11 -22.48 -7.58
C TYR A 87 6.44 -21.90 -6.34
N LEU A 88 5.10 -21.76 -6.36
CA LEU A 88 4.31 -21.26 -5.23
C LEU A 88 4.55 -22.11 -3.97
N LYS A 89 4.33 -23.43 -4.06
CA LYS A 89 4.57 -24.35 -2.94
C LYS A 89 5.99 -24.24 -2.40
N LYS A 90 6.98 -24.27 -3.29
CA LYS A 90 8.40 -24.13 -2.91
C LYS A 90 8.65 -22.83 -2.15
N THR A 91 8.07 -21.72 -2.59
CA THR A 91 8.25 -20.42 -1.95
C THR A 91 7.61 -20.42 -0.55
N MET A 92 6.40 -20.93 -0.39
CA MET A 92 5.76 -21.08 0.92
C MET A 92 6.60 -21.90 1.90
N GLU A 93 7.25 -22.98 1.42
CA GLU A 93 8.08 -23.86 2.26
C GLU A 93 9.46 -23.26 2.58
N THR A 94 10.07 -22.50 1.65
CA THR A 94 11.49 -22.07 1.78
C THR A 94 11.67 -20.58 2.07
N ASN A 95 10.67 -19.76 1.78
CA ASN A 95 10.67 -18.31 2.01
C ASN A 95 9.31 -17.85 2.57
N ALA A 96 8.84 -18.54 3.60
CA ALA A 96 7.52 -18.28 4.18
C ALA A 96 7.35 -16.87 4.79
N GLY A 97 8.45 -16.14 4.99
CA GLY A 97 8.42 -14.74 5.44
C GLY A 97 7.96 -13.75 4.38
N LEU A 98 7.98 -14.14 3.10
CA LEU A 98 7.47 -13.34 1.98
C LEU A 98 5.96 -13.06 2.05
N TYR A 99 5.21 -13.89 2.75
CA TYR A 99 3.75 -13.84 2.82
C TYR A 99 3.25 -12.96 3.99
N ASP A 100 3.92 -11.82 4.24
CA ASP A 100 3.52 -10.88 5.29
C ASP A 100 2.16 -10.27 5.04
N ASP A 101 1.82 -9.89 3.82
CA ASP A 101 0.47 -9.51 3.42
C ASP A 101 -0.59 -10.47 4.01
N LEU A 102 -0.36 -11.79 3.83
CA LEU A 102 -1.33 -12.80 4.21
C LEU A 102 -1.31 -13.13 5.71
N TYR A 103 -0.14 -13.41 6.33
CA TYR A 103 -0.15 -13.80 7.74
C TYR A 103 -0.54 -12.63 8.67
N MET A 104 -0.42 -11.39 8.22
CA MET A 104 -0.88 -10.23 8.98
C MET A 104 -2.40 -10.05 8.82
N ASP A 105 -2.95 -10.14 7.61
CA ASP A 105 -4.38 -10.26 7.36
C ASP A 105 -5.00 -11.37 8.24
N LEU A 106 -4.38 -12.56 8.24
CA LEU A 106 -4.86 -13.71 8.99
C LEU A 106 -4.79 -13.50 10.51
N THR A 107 -3.89 -12.66 11.00
CA THR A 107 -3.88 -12.24 12.42
C THR A 107 -5.18 -11.53 12.78
N PHE A 108 -5.66 -10.63 11.94
CA PHE A 108 -6.91 -9.92 12.16
C PHE A 108 -8.14 -10.79 11.91
N VAL A 109 -8.10 -11.65 10.89
CA VAL A 109 -9.15 -12.66 10.63
C VAL A 109 -9.33 -13.60 11.84
N ASP A 110 -8.24 -14.05 12.46
CA ASP A 110 -8.26 -14.90 13.66
C ASP A 110 -8.90 -14.18 14.87
N VAL A 111 -8.69 -12.87 15.02
CA VAL A 111 -9.36 -12.07 16.05
C VAL A 111 -10.87 -12.01 15.81
N PHE A 112 -11.31 -11.81 14.55
CA PHE A 112 -12.74 -11.87 14.22
C PHE A 112 -13.32 -13.25 14.46
N GLU A 113 -12.58 -14.32 14.15
CA GLU A 113 -13.02 -15.69 14.38
C GLU A 113 -13.20 -15.99 15.86
N LYS A 114 -12.31 -15.50 16.72
CA LYS A 114 -12.32 -15.73 18.17
C LYS A 114 -13.33 -14.87 18.93
N TYR A 115 -13.49 -13.61 18.52
CA TYR A 115 -14.26 -12.62 19.31
C TYR A 115 -15.49 -12.08 18.56
N GLY A 116 -15.70 -12.50 17.31
CA GLY A 116 -16.82 -12.06 16.46
C GLY A 116 -16.59 -10.69 15.80
N LEU A 117 -17.55 -10.27 14.97
CA LEU A 117 -17.48 -9.05 14.16
C LEU A 117 -17.36 -7.76 14.99
N ASP A 118 -17.83 -7.79 16.25
CA ASP A 118 -17.79 -6.66 17.17
C ASP A 118 -16.54 -6.64 18.07
N ALA A 119 -15.53 -7.46 17.76
CA ALA A 119 -14.28 -7.50 18.50
C ALA A 119 -13.74 -6.07 18.76
N PRO A 120 -13.34 -5.75 20.01
CA PRO A 120 -12.82 -4.44 20.34
C PRO A 120 -11.43 -4.22 19.74
N VAL A 121 -11.08 -2.96 19.43
CA VAL A 121 -9.79 -2.60 18.84
C VAL A 121 -8.60 -3.11 19.64
N ASP A 122 -8.69 -3.11 20.97
CA ASP A 122 -7.61 -3.59 21.83
C ASP A 122 -7.28 -5.08 21.60
N SER A 123 -8.25 -5.89 21.13
CA SER A 123 -7.99 -7.30 20.77
C SER A 123 -7.12 -7.44 19.54
N PHE A 124 -7.35 -6.61 18.52
CA PHE A 124 -6.54 -6.56 17.30
C PHE A 124 -5.14 -6.03 17.61
N ALA A 125 -5.04 -4.89 18.31
CA ALA A 125 -3.77 -4.30 18.69
C ALA A 125 -2.92 -5.26 19.54
N ASN A 126 -3.54 -5.99 20.49
CA ASN A 126 -2.84 -6.95 21.32
C ASN A 126 -2.37 -8.19 20.51
N ALA A 127 -3.23 -8.76 19.64
CA ALA A 127 -2.85 -9.89 18.79
C ALA A 127 -1.67 -9.53 17.88
N TYR A 128 -1.74 -8.36 17.24
CA TYR A 128 -0.70 -7.82 16.40
C TYR A 128 0.62 -7.55 17.14
N ALA A 129 0.57 -6.86 18.27
CA ALA A 129 1.77 -6.48 19.03
C ALA A 129 2.55 -7.69 19.58
N HIS A 130 1.85 -8.78 19.88
CA HIS A 130 2.47 -10.01 20.44
C HIS A 130 2.67 -11.13 19.39
N ALA A 131 2.40 -10.87 18.12
CA ALA A 131 2.68 -11.82 17.06
C ALA A 131 4.19 -12.04 16.88
N GLY A 132 4.59 -13.26 16.55
CA GLY A 132 6.00 -13.67 16.50
C GLY A 132 6.75 -13.30 15.20
N TYR A 133 6.12 -12.59 14.28
CA TYR A 133 6.73 -12.21 13.01
C TYR A 133 7.57 -10.93 13.12
N ALA A 134 8.56 -10.81 12.23
CA ALA A 134 9.33 -9.58 12.06
C ALA A 134 8.49 -8.51 11.35
N LEU A 135 8.70 -7.25 11.69
CA LEU A 135 8.02 -6.12 11.10
C LEU A 135 9.00 -5.01 10.73
N TRP A 136 8.57 -4.13 9.82
CA TRP A 136 9.30 -2.96 9.35
C TRP A 136 8.40 -1.72 9.39
N HIS A 137 8.93 -0.57 9.05
CA HIS A 137 8.23 0.71 8.79
C HIS A 137 7.11 1.02 9.80
N ALA A 138 5.92 1.34 9.30
CA ALA A 138 4.77 1.70 10.15
C ALA A 138 4.35 0.55 11.07
N ASN A 139 4.45 -0.66 10.59
CA ASN A 139 4.15 -1.87 11.34
C ASN A 139 5.04 -2.02 12.57
N GLN A 140 6.35 -1.91 12.41
CA GLN A 140 7.27 -2.06 13.54
C GLN A 140 7.13 -0.90 14.53
N ALA A 141 6.93 0.33 14.05
CA ALA A 141 6.69 1.48 14.90
C ALA A 141 5.35 1.35 15.68
N GLY A 142 4.29 0.91 15.02
CA GLY A 142 3.01 0.63 15.65
C GLY A 142 3.10 -0.44 16.76
N ARG A 143 3.80 -1.54 16.47
CA ARG A 143 4.08 -2.60 17.48
C ARG A 143 4.82 -2.05 18.68
N TYR A 144 5.92 -1.33 18.45
CA TYR A 144 6.69 -0.70 19.53
C TYR A 144 5.79 0.19 20.39
N ASN A 145 4.99 1.03 19.77
CA ASN A 145 4.07 1.94 20.44
C ASN A 145 3.06 1.19 21.32
N ILE A 146 2.41 0.15 20.80
CA ILE A 146 1.46 -0.66 21.58
C ILE A 146 2.14 -1.32 22.79
N LEU A 147 3.32 -1.93 22.59
CA LEU A 147 4.08 -2.58 23.67
C LEU A 147 4.53 -1.58 24.75
N HIS A 148 4.71 -0.29 24.39
CA HIS A 148 5.03 0.79 25.34
C HIS A 148 3.81 1.57 25.84
N GLY A 149 2.60 1.04 25.62
CA GLY A 149 1.35 1.58 26.19
C GLY A 149 0.71 2.73 25.42
N ILE A 150 1.21 3.06 24.22
CA ILE A 150 0.57 4.02 23.31
C ILE A 150 -0.55 3.27 22.56
N LYS A 151 -1.80 3.64 22.89
CA LYS A 151 -2.99 2.96 22.35
C LYS A 151 -3.41 3.49 20.99
N VAL A 152 -4.21 2.70 20.29
CA VAL A 152 -4.92 3.10 19.07
C VAL A 152 -5.91 4.24 19.39
N PRO A 153 -6.02 5.28 18.55
CA PRO A 153 -5.35 5.50 17.27
C PRO A 153 -3.97 6.20 17.37
N ALA A 154 -3.52 6.53 18.57
CA ALA A 154 -2.27 7.26 18.77
C ALA A 154 -1.03 6.44 18.36
N SER A 155 -1.11 5.10 18.38
CA SER A 155 0.00 4.22 17.97
C SER A 155 0.38 4.36 16.50
N GLY A 156 -0.59 4.56 15.61
CA GLY A 156 -0.36 4.80 14.17
C GLY A 156 -0.16 6.26 13.82
N HIS A 157 -0.52 7.19 14.71
CA HIS A 157 -0.49 8.62 14.43
C HIS A 157 0.94 9.11 14.13
N TRP A 158 1.10 9.95 13.10
CA TRP A 158 2.38 10.41 12.58
C TRP A 158 3.32 11.06 13.61
N LEU A 159 2.83 11.62 14.69
CA LEU A 159 3.67 12.12 15.79
C LEU A 159 4.40 10.99 16.55
N ASN A 160 3.79 9.81 16.61
CA ASN A 160 4.32 8.62 17.29
C ASN A 160 4.86 7.57 16.33
N ASN A 161 4.64 7.75 15.03
CA ASN A 161 5.05 6.82 13.99
C ASN A 161 5.60 7.58 12.77
N PRO A 162 6.92 7.68 12.61
CA PRO A 162 7.55 8.35 11.48
C PRO A 162 7.21 7.75 10.11
N HIS A 163 6.63 6.56 10.10
CA HIS A 163 6.27 5.78 8.91
C HIS A 163 4.75 5.75 8.66
N ALA A 164 3.99 6.66 9.25
CA ALA A 164 2.53 6.66 9.21
C ALA A 164 1.93 6.60 7.79
N ASP A 165 2.60 7.10 6.77
CA ASP A 165 2.16 7.10 5.36
C ASP A 165 2.69 5.91 4.55
N CYS A 166 3.49 5.00 5.15
CA CYS A 166 3.98 3.81 4.47
C CYS A 166 2.85 2.83 4.16
N ILE A 167 3.12 1.87 3.26
CA ILE A 167 2.15 0.96 2.65
C ILE A 167 1.49 -0.03 3.63
N ASP A 168 2.02 -0.19 4.83
CA ASP A 168 1.79 -1.33 5.73
C ASP A 168 0.31 -1.76 5.83
N TYR A 169 -0.59 -0.89 6.29
CA TYR A 169 -2.01 -1.27 6.37
C TYR A 169 -2.68 -1.44 4.99
N GLN A 170 -2.14 -0.87 3.92
CA GLN A 170 -2.68 -1.09 2.58
C GLN A 170 -2.61 -2.56 2.16
N ILE A 171 -1.51 -3.23 2.49
CA ILE A 171 -1.28 -4.64 2.14
C ILE A 171 -1.94 -5.61 3.14
N GLU A 172 -2.45 -5.11 4.25
CA GLU A 172 -3.08 -5.86 5.34
C GLU A 172 -4.60 -5.60 5.44
N ALA A 173 -5.21 -5.04 4.40
CA ALA A 173 -6.62 -4.64 4.43
C ALA A 173 -7.52 -5.48 3.53
N ASP A 174 -6.97 -6.43 2.78
CA ASP A 174 -7.66 -7.24 1.78
C ASP A 174 -8.85 -7.99 2.39
N PHE A 175 -8.66 -8.57 3.59
CA PHE A 175 -9.71 -9.25 4.33
C PHE A 175 -10.91 -8.34 4.61
N SER A 176 -10.71 -7.04 4.82
CA SER A 176 -11.77 -6.09 5.16
C SER A 176 -12.82 -6.00 4.04
N GLY A 177 -12.36 -5.99 2.79
CA GLY A 177 -13.20 -6.01 1.61
C GLY A 177 -13.76 -7.40 1.30
N LEU A 178 -12.96 -8.47 1.45
CA LEU A 178 -13.38 -9.84 1.23
C LEU A 178 -14.50 -10.28 2.19
N MET A 179 -14.51 -9.77 3.43
CA MET A 179 -15.59 -10.01 4.37
C MET A 179 -16.75 -9.00 4.29
N SER A 180 -16.67 -8.04 3.36
CA SER A 180 -17.69 -6.98 3.15
C SER A 180 -18.21 -6.92 1.70
N PRO A 181 -18.71 -8.02 1.11
CA PRO A 181 -19.15 -8.07 -0.28
C PRO A 181 -20.20 -6.99 -0.61
N GLY A 182 -19.92 -6.10 -1.55
CA GLY A 182 -20.80 -5.00 -1.95
C GLY A 182 -20.96 -3.88 -0.92
N MET A 183 -20.18 -3.90 0.16
CA MET A 183 -20.32 -3.00 1.31
C MET A 183 -19.03 -2.17 1.55
N PRO A 184 -18.70 -1.20 0.68
CA PRO A 184 -17.47 -0.44 0.79
C PRO A 184 -17.37 0.39 2.08
N ASN A 185 -18.49 0.88 2.62
CA ASN A 185 -18.49 1.63 3.88
C ASN A 185 -18.22 0.72 5.08
N THR A 186 -18.73 -0.51 5.05
CA THR A 186 -18.43 -1.51 6.09
C THR A 186 -16.97 -1.92 6.07
N ALA A 187 -16.35 -2.07 4.88
CA ALA A 187 -14.92 -2.27 4.76
C ALA A 187 -14.13 -1.08 5.34
N SER A 188 -14.59 0.16 5.09
CA SER A 188 -13.99 1.37 5.67
C SER A 188 -14.10 1.41 7.20
N GLU A 189 -15.21 0.96 7.79
CA GLU A 189 -15.39 0.88 9.26
C GLU A 189 -14.43 -0.15 9.89
N ILE A 190 -14.19 -1.28 9.22
CA ILE A 190 -13.19 -2.27 9.65
C ILE A 190 -11.79 -1.66 9.56
N SER A 191 -11.50 -0.97 8.47
CA SER A 191 -10.22 -0.30 8.24
C SER A 191 -9.96 0.84 9.25
N ASP A 192 -10.99 1.59 9.65
CA ASP A 192 -10.89 2.62 10.70
C ASP A 192 -10.50 1.99 12.06
N LYS A 193 -11.09 0.85 12.38
CA LYS A 193 -10.82 0.12 13.63
C LYS A 193 -9.38 -0.42 13.70
N ILE A 194 -8.84 -0.94 12.60
CA ILE A 194 -7.59 -1.72 12.59
C ILE A 194 -6.41 -0.91 12.05
N GLY A 195 -6.60 -0.16 10.97
CA GLY A 195 -5.50 0.51 10.30
C GLY A 195 -4.79 1.56 11.14
N HIS A 196 -5.48 2.15 12.10
CA HIS A 196 -4.87 3.10 13.04
C HIS A 196 -3.98 2.45 14.12
N ILE A 197 -3.83 1.13 14.12
CA ILE A 197 -2.80 0.45 14.92
C ILE A 197 -1.41 0.89 14.45
N MET A 198 -1.20 0.98 13.12
CA MET A 198 0.08 1.23 12.48
C MET A 198 0.14 2.47 11.58
N ASN A 199 -0.95 2.89 10.94
CA ASN A 199 -0.95 3.97 9.95
C ASN A 199 -1.86 5.14 10.32
N TYR A 200 -1.67 6.26 9.60
CA TYR A 200 -2.49 7.47 9.68
C TYR A 200 -2.49 8.14 8.29
N GLY A 201 -3.46 9.02 8.00
CA GLY A 201 -3.45 9.78 6.74
C GLY A 201 -3.38 8.89 5.50
N ASP A 202 -2.45 9.19 4.59
CA ASP A 202 -2.34 8.49 3.30
C ASP A 202 -2.02 7.00 3.46
N GLY A 203 -1.27 6.58 4.49
CA GLY A 203 -1.02 5.17 4.77
C GLY A 203 -2.29 4.41 5.15
N TRP A 204 -3.14 5.01 5.98
CA TRP A 204 -4.43 4.44 6.33
C TRP A 204 -5.41 4.44 5.14
N TYR A 205 -5.41 5.51 4.32
CA TYR A 205 -6.25 5.57 3.12
C TYR A 205 -5.94 4.44 2.14
N GLY A 206 -4.69 3.97 2.08
CA GLY A 206 -4.31 2.81 1.28
C GLY A 206 -5.19 1.59 1.59
N GLY A 207 -5.31 1.22 2.87
CA GLY A 207 -6.16 0.10 3.27
C GLY A 207 -7.65 0.34 3.11
N VAL A 208 -8.14 1.57 3.38
CA VAL A 208 -9.54 1.94 3.10
C VAL A 208 -9.88 1.76 1.63
N TYR A 209 -8.98 2.18 0.74
CA TYR A 209 -9.18 2.08 -0.71
C TYR A 209 -9.12 0.64 -1.21
N VAL A 210 -8.13 -0.15 -0.77
CA VAL A 210 -8.01 -1.57 -1.11
C VAL A 210 -9.23 -2.36 -0.63
N GLY A 211 -9.67 -2.16 0.61
CA GLY A 211 -10.90 -2.78 1.13
C GLY A 211 -12.15 -2.43 0.30
N ALA A 212 -12.26 -1.17 -0.15
CA ALA A 212 -13.36 -0.74 -1.02
C ALA A 212 -13.29 -1.36 -2.43
N LEU A 213 -12.08 -1.51 -3.01
CA LEU A 213 -11.87 -2.20 -4.29
C LEU A 213 -12.34 -3.65 -4.22
N TYR A 214 -11.93 -4.40 -3.19
CA TYR A 214 -12.42 -5.76 -2.96
C TYR A 214 -13.92 -5.82 -2.74
N ALA A 215 -14.49 -4.95 -1.91
CA ALA A 215 -15.93 -4.94 -1.65
C ALA A 215 -16.74 -4.76 -2.94
N LEU A 216 -16.32 -3.85 -3.82
CA LEU A 216 -16.98 -3.58 -5.10
C LEU A 216 -16.75 -4.66 -6.16
N ALA A 217 -15.67 -5.44 -6.06
CA ALA A 217 -15.38 -6.58 -6.94
C ALA A 217 -16.46 -7.67 -6.90
N PHE A 218 -17.25 -7.73 -5.83
CA PHE A 218 -18.37 -8.67 -5.73
C PHE A 218 -19.58 -8.26 -6.57
N THR A 219 -19.74 -6.98 -6.86
CA THR A 219 -20.93 -6.42 -7.49
C THR A 219 -20.74 -5.99 -8.94
N SER A 220 -19.51 -5.82 -9.39
CA SER A 220 -19.18 -5.38 -10.76
C SER A 220 -17.96 -6.13 -11.30
N SER A 221 -17.90 -6.24 -12.63
CA SER A 221 -16.69 -6.65 -13.36
C SER A 221 -16.08 -5.50 -14.18
N ASP A 222 -16.64 -4.31 -14.10
CA ASP A 222 -16.17 -3.10 -14.76
C ASP A 222 -15.04 -2.47 -13.91
N ILE A 223 -13.79 -2.78 -14.25
CA ILE A 223 -12.61 -2.33 -13.50
C ILE A 223 -12.52 -0.80 -13.43
N PRO A 224 -12.67 -0.02 -14.51
CA PRO A 224 -12.73 1.44 -14.43
C PRO A 224 -13.81 1.96 -13.47
N PHE A 225 -14.98 1.31 -13.44
CA PHE A 225 -16.04 1.64 -12.47
C PHE A 225 -15.59 1.32 -11.04
N ILE A 226 -15.09 0.11 -10.77
CA ILE A 226 -14.63 -0.31 -9.44
C ILE A 226 -13.57 0.65 -8.90
N VAL A 227 -12.54 0.96 -9.68
CA VAL A 227 -11.43 1.86 -9.30
C VAL A 227 -11.95 3.27 -8.99
N THR A 228 -12.85 3.81 -9.82
CA THR A 228 -13.39 5.16 -9.66
C THR A 228 -14.39 5.24 -8.50
N GLU A 229 -15.21 4.20 -8.32
CA GLU A 229 -16.23 4.17 -7.27
C GLU A 229 -15.59 3.97 -5.89
N ALA A 230 -14.60 3.06 -5.77
CA ALA A 230 -13.83 2.87 -4.54
C ALA A 230 -13.15 4.16 -4.09
N LEU A 231 -12.65 4.98 -5.02
CA LEU A 231 -11.98 6.23 -4.68
C LEU A 231 -12.88 7.23 -3.95
N LYS A 232 -14.20 7.09 -4.04
CA LYS A 232 -15.15 7.93 -3.30
C LYS A 232 -15.14 7.66 -1.79
N THR A 233 -14.53 6.57 -1.33
CA THR A 233 -14.31 6.34 0.12
C THR A 233 -13.19 7.21 0.69
N ILE A 234 -12.39 7.85 -0.17
CA ILE A 234 -11.23 8.67 0.22
C ILE A 234 -11.58 10.16 0.12
N PRO A 235 -11.19 11.00 1.10
CA PRO A 235 -11.38 12.44 1.04
C PRO A 235 -10.65 13.07 -0.15
N GLN A 236 -11.36 13.85 -0.98
CA GLN A 236 -10.81 14.42 -2.22
C GLN A 236 -9.63 15.37 -2.02
N GLN A 237 -9.48 15.96 -0.84
CA GLN A 237 -8.38 16.85 -0.48
C GLN A 237 -7.09 16.12 -0.06
N SER A 238 -7.12 14.79 0.12
CA SER A 238 -5.93 14.00 0.43
C SER A 238 -5.03 13.84 -0.79
N GLU A 239 -3.74 13.68 -0.56
CA GLU A 239 -2.77 13.42 -1.62
C GLU A 239 -2.97 12.03 -2.22
N PHE A 240 -3.36 11.06 -1.39
CA PHE A 240 -3.77 9.72 -1.85
C PHE A 240 -4.88 9.79 -2.92
N TYR A 241 -5.98 10.52 -2.64
CA TYR A 241 -7.06 10.69 -3.62
C TYR A 241 -6.54 11.33 -4.91
N GLN A 242 -5.75 12.40 -4.78
CA GLN A 242 -5.24 13.14 -5.94
C GLN A 242 -4.30 12.26 -6.79
N CYS A 243 -3.44 11.46 -6.16
CA CYS A 243 -2.56 10.52 -6.86
C CYS A 243 -3.35 9.50 -7.69
N ILE A 244 -4.32 8.83 -7.08
CA ILE A 244 -5.13 7.82 -7.78
C ILE A 244 -6.00 8.45 -8.86
N ASN A 245 -6.58 9.64 -8.61
CA ASN A 245 -7.35 10.38 -9.62
C ASN A 245 -6.48 10.79 -10.82
N ASP A 246 -5.23 11.17 -10.59
CA ASP A 246 -4.27 11.43 -11.66
C ASP A 246 -3.99 10.17 -12.50
N VAL A 247 -3.78 9.01 -11.86
CA VAL A 247 -3.59 7.72 -12.58
C VAL A 247 -4.79 7.40 -13.47
N ILE A 248 -6.02 7.58 -12.97
CA ILE A 248 -7.25 7.41 -13.76
C ILE A 248 -7.27 8.39 -14.95
N GLY A 249 -6.83 9.63 -14.74
CA GLY A 249 -6.71 10.65 -15.77
C GLY A 249 -5.65 10.30 -16.83
N TRP A 250 -4.47 9.87 -16.40
CA TRP A 250 -3.38 9.46 -17.30
C TRP A 250 -3.69 8.17 -18.06
N HIS A 251 -4.39 7.20 -17.46
CA HIS A 251 -4.89 6.04 -18.19
C HIS A 251 -5.81 6.44 -19.35
N LYS A 252 -6.69 7.42 -19.16
CA LYS A 252 -7.54 7.96 -20.25
C LYS A 252 -6.72 8.67 -21.34
N GLN A 253 -5.61 9.30 -20.95
CA GLN A 253 -4.71 10.01 -21.86
C GLN A 253 -3.78 9.04 -22.62
N TYR A 254 -3.32 7.98 -21.97
CA TYR A 254 -2.37 7.00 -22.48
C TYR A 254 -2.93 5.56 -22.39
N PRO A 255 -4.06 5.24 -23.04
CA PRO A 255 -4.84 4.02 -22.77
C PRO A 255 -4.11 2.71 -23.11
N SER A 256 -3.01 2.75 -23.87
CA SER A 256 -2.21 1.58 -24.26
C SER A 256 -0.75 1.66 -23.80
N ASP A 257 -0.38 2.68 -23.03
CA ASP A 257 1.01 2.91 -22.60
C ASP A 257 1.09 3.16 -21.09
N TRP A 258 1.12 2.07 -20.33
CA TRP A 258 1.26 2.12 -18.88
C TRP A 258 2.61 2.75 -18.44
N LYS A 259 3.67 2.66 -19.26
CA LYS A 259 4.98 3.23 -18.94
C LYS A 259 4.95 4.75 -18.94
N GLN A 260 4.14 5.34 -19.83
CA GLN A 260 3.95 6.79 -19.80
C GLN A 260 3.19 7.22 -18.52
N THR A 261 2.17 6.48 -18.10
CA THR A 261 1.48 6.73 -16.83
C THR A 261 2.44 6.56 -15.64
N TRP A 262 3.24 5.49 -15.65
CA TRP A 262 4.29 5.28 -14.65
C TRP A 262 5.25 6.48 -14.55
N LEU A 263 5.71 6.99 -15.69
CA LEU A 263 6.59 8.16 -15.73
C LEU A 263 5.93 9.42 -15.12
N GLU A 264 4.64 9.62 -15.34
CA GLU A 264 3.92 10.75 -14.74
C GLU A 264 3.74 10.56 -13.21
N VAL A 265 3.52 9.34 -12.73
CA VAL A 265 3.51 9.02 -11.28
C VAL A 265 4.86 9.33 -10.67
N GLU A 266 5.95 8.84 -11.26
CA GLU A 266 7.31 9.08 -10.76
C GLU A 266 7.66 10.58 -10.70
N LYS A 267 7.28 11.34 -11.71
CA LYS A 267 7.55 12.77 -11.77
C LYS A 267 6.78 13.60 -10.75
N LYS A 268 5.56 13.21 -10.44
CA LYS A 268 4.68 14.01 -9.59
C LYS A 268 4.63 13.53 -8.15
N TRP A 269 4.62 12.22 -7.92
CA TRP A 269 4.31 11.63 -6.62
C TRP A 269 5.44 10.88 -5.94
N ALA A 270 6.40 10.32 -6.70
CA ALA A 270 7.44 9.48 -6.12
C ALA A 270 8.53 10.24 -5.34
N SER A 271 8.62 11.57 -5.50
CA SER A 271 9.58 12.41 -4.77
C SER A 271 9.00 13.04 -3.50
N ASP A 272 7.71 12.89 -3.28
CA ASP A 272 7.07 13.29 -2.04
C ASP A 272 7.17 12.13 -1.06
N ILE A 273 7.88 12.31 0.04
CA ILE A 273 8.32 11.20 0.85
C ILE A 273 7.91 11.42 2.29
N GLY A 274 6.81 10.75 2.67
CA GLY A 274 6.40 10.62 4.05
C GLY A 274 7.31 9.67 4.84
N CYS A 275 7.82 8.60 4.17
CA CYS A 275 8.66 7.61 4.82
C CYS A 275 10.13 8.08 4.92
N PRO A 276 10.72 8.11 6.14
CA PRO A 276 12.12 8.52 6.33
C PRO A 276 13.13 7.73 5.49
N GLU A 277 12.84 6.46 5.18
CA GLU A 277 13.76 5.61 4.43
C GLU A 277 13.95 6.05 2.99
N GLY A 278 12.89 6.55 2.37
CA GLY A 278 12.89 7.03 0.99
C GLY A 278 13.50 8.43 0.80
N VAL A 279 13.68 9.21 1.86
CA VAL A 279 14.12 10.61 1.74
C VAL A 279 15.44 10.76 0.97
N PHE A 280 15.35 11.49 -0.17
CA PHE A 280 16.45 11.70 -1.14
C PHE A 280 17.02 10.43 -1.76
N LEU A 281 16.24 9.37 -1.82
CA LEU A 281 16.56 8.09 -2.48
C LEU A 281 15.49 7.75 -3.51
N PRO A 282 15.77 6.84 -4.46
CA PRO A 282 14.75 6.35 -5.39
C PRO A 282 13.79 5.33 -4.75
N TYR A 283 14.07 4.88 -3.54
CA TYR A 283 13.20 4.00 -2.76
C TYR A 283 11.93 4.72 -2.34
N ASN A 284 10.78 4.10 -2.52
CA ASN A 284 9.51 4.64 -2.09
C ASN A 284 8.58 3.52 -1.60
N ILE A 285 8.18 3.59 -0.34
CA ILE A 285 7.27 2.65 0.33
C ILE A 285 5.96 3.33 0.73
N ASP A 286 5.69 4.54 0.26
CA ASP A 286 4.45 5.25 0.56
C ASP A 286 3.24 4.54 -0.06
N ALA A 287 2.14 4.47 0.67
CA ALA A 287 0.91 3.82 0.25
C ALA A 287 0.36 4.39 -1.07
N LYS A 288 0.36 5.72 -1.26
CA LYS A 288 -0.21 6.37 -2.45
C LYS A 288 0.48 5.96 -3.76
N VAL A 289 1.82 5.83 -3.76
CA VAL A 289 2.58 5.44 -4.97
C VAL A 289 2.37 3.96 -5.28
N ASN A 290 2.42 3.10 -4.27
CA ASN A 290 2.18 1.68 -4.44
C ASN A 290 0.71 1.38 -4.80
N ALA A 291 -0.27 2.10 -4.23
CA ALA A 291 -1.66 2.04 -4.69
C ALA A 291 -1.83 2.47 -6.16
N ALA A 292 -1.07 3.49 -6.61
CA ALA A 292 -1.05 3.86 -8.03
C ALA A 292 -0.61 2.70 -8.91
N TYR A 293 0.38 1.91 -8.48
CA TYR A 293 0.87 0.74 -9.22
C TYR A 293 -0.15 -0.42 -9.22
N VAL A 294 -0.85 -0.65 -8.12
CA VAL A 294 -1.99 -1.58 -8.07
C VAL A 294 -3.06 -1.16 -9.09
N VAL A 295 -3.45 0.12 -9.09
CA VAL A 295 -4.47 0.67 -10.01
C VAL A 295 -4.01 0.59 -11.47
N MET A 296 -2.72 0.84 -11.74
CA MET A 296 -2.16 0.64 -13.09
C MET A 296 -2.27 -0.82 -13.54
N GLY A 297 -1.92 -1.77 -12.68
CA GLY A 297 -2.09 -3.20 -12.96
C GLY A 297 -3.53 -3.54 -13.33
N LEU A 298 -4.49 -3.06 -12.57
CA LEU A 298 -5.91 -3.29 -12.81
C LEU A 298 -6.40 -2.64 -14.12
N LEU A 299 -6.14 -1.35 -14.31
CA LEU A 299 -6.66 -0.58 -15.46
C LEU A 299 -6.05 -1.05 -16.79
N TYR A 300 -4.72 -1.21 -16.85
CA TYR A 300 -4.03 -1.65 -18.08
C TYR A 300 -4.08 -3.17 -18.29
N GLY A 301 -4.36 -3.92 -17.22
CA GLY A 301 -4.65 -5.35 -17.31
C GLY A 301 -5.95 -5.67 -18.01
N GLU A 302 -6.95 -4.76 -17.96
CA GLU A 302 -8.25 -4.88 -18.67
C GLU A 302 -8.99 -6.21 -18.37
N GLY A 303 -8.79 -6.76 -17.16
CA GLY A 303 -9.36 -8.05 -16.73
C GLY A 303 -8.56 -9.28 -17.16
N ASP A 304 -7.45 -9.12 -17.88
CA ASP A 304 -6.49 -10.20 -18.13
C ASP A 304 -5.58 -10.40 -16.92
N PHE A 305 -5.64 -11.60 -16.34
CA PHE A 305 -4.91 -11.92 -15.10
C PHE A 305 -3.39 -11.81 -15.28
N THR A 306 -2.87 -12.23 -16.43
CA THR A 306 -1.43 -12.16 -16.74
C THR A 306 -0.95 -10.72 -16.84
N LYS A 307 -1.65 -9.90 -17.63
CA LYS A 307 -1.30 -8.48 -17.79
C LYS A 307 -1.37 -7.74 -16.45
N THR A 308 -2.42 -8.01 -15.65
CA THR A 308 -2.59 -7.37 -14.35
C THR A 308 -1.40 -7.66 -13.42
N LEU A 309 -1.03 -8.93 -13.26
CA LEU A 309 0.11 -9.32 -12.44
C LEU A 309 1.43 -8.78 -13.00
N GLU A 310 1.65 -8.93 -14.32
CA GLU A 310 2.90 -8.45 -14.92
C GLU A 310 3.07 -6.94 -14.79
N ILE A 311 2.03 -6.14 -15.05
CA ILE A 311 2.13 -4.68 -14.99
C ILE A 311 2.36 -4.23 -13.56
N SER A 312 1.57 -4.72 -12.58
CA SER A 312 1.73 -4.34 -11.18
C SER A 312 3.09 -4.77 -10.58
N THR A 313 3.68 -5.89 -11.02
CA THR A 313 5.05 -6.27 -10.67
C THR A 313 6.09 -5.37 -11.36
N ARG A 314 5.89 -5.11 -12.66
CA ARG A 314 6.89 -4.36 -13.46
C ARG A 314 7.01 -2.90 -13.09
N THR A 315 6.04 -2.31 -12.43
CA THR A 315 6.11 -0.93 -11.92
C THR A 315 7.24 -0.72 -10.89
N GLY A 316 7.75 -1.79 -10.27
CA GLY A 316 8.85 -1.72 -9.31
C GLY A 316 8.39 -1.36 -7.90
N GLN A 317 9.28 -0.79 -7.09
CA GLN A 317 9.13 -0.51 -5.67
C GLN A 317 8.72 -1.79 -4.91
N ASP A 318 7.59 -1.83 -4.25
CA ASP A 318 7.02 -2.98 -3.56
C ASP A 318 6.39 -3.96 -4.57
N ALA A 319 7.27 -4.63 -5.32
CA ALA A 319 6.91 -5.38 -6.51
C ALA A 319 6.26 -6.74 -6.24
N ASP A 320 6.09 -7.14 -5.00
CA ASP A 320 5.35 -8.33 -4.55
C ASP A 320 4.00 -7.97 -3.95
N CYS A 321 3.91 -6.95 -3.09
CA CYS A 321 2.65 -6.50 -2.52
C CYS A 321 1.72 -5.87 -3.57
N ASN A 322 2.26 -5.12 -4.54
CA ASN A 322 1.46 -4.52 -5.60
C ASN A 322 0.72 -5.55 -6.45
N PRO A 323 1.35 -6.64 -6.98
CA PRO A 323 0.62 -7.71 -7.66
C PRO A 323 -0.19 -8.60 -6.71
N SER A 324 0.13 -8.66 -5.42
CA SER A 324 -0.69 -9.30 -4.39
C SER A 324 -2.08 -8.68 -4.36
N SER A 325 -2.19 -7.39 -4.06
CA SER A 325 -3.48 -6.68 -4.04
C SER A 325 -4.16 -6.66 -5.41
N ALA A 326 -3.44 -6.37 -6.51
CA ALA A 326 -4.03 -6.35 -7.86
C ALA A 326 -4.56 -7.71 -8.29
N GLY A 327 -3.80 -8.78 -8.02
CA GLY A 327 -4.19 -10.16 -8.29
C GLY A 327 -5.36 -10.63 -7.45
N GLY A 328 -5.39 -10.25 -6.18
CA GLY A 328 -6.48 -10.55 -5.26
C GLY A 328 -7.79 -9.86 -5.67
N ILE A 329 -7.75 -8.54 -5.97
CA ILE A 329 -8.92 -7.80 -6.44
C ILE A 329 -9.45 -8.41 -7.74
N LEU A 330 -8.58 -8.68 -8.72
CA LEU A 330 -9.00 -9.31 -9.98
C LEU A 330 -9.51 -10.74 -9.73
N GLY A 331 -8.89 -11.50 -8.82
CA GLY A 331 -9.35 -12.81 -8.40
C GLY A 331 -10.77 -12.77 -7.82
N ALA A 332 -11.09 -11.78 -6.99
CA ALA A 332 -12.44 -11.55 -6.48
C ALA A 332 -13.43 -11.13 -7.58
N ILE A 333 -12.98 -10.40 -8.61
CA ILE A 333 -13.82 -10.06 -9.77
C ILE A 333 -14.19 -11.32 -10.56
N VAL A 334 -13.21 -12.13 -10.93
CA VAL A 334 -13.42 -13.27 -11.84
C VAL A 334 -13.88 -14.55 -11.14
N GLY A 335 -13.57 -14.72 -9.84
CA GLY A 335 -13.76 -15.93 -9.06
C GLY A 335 -12.61 -16.94 -9.24
N TYR A 336 -12.39 -17.78 -8.24
CA TYR A 336 -11.32 -18.80 -8.21
C TYR A 336 -11.34 -19.73 -9.42
N LYS A 337 -12.53 -20.18 -9.84
CA LYS A 337 -12.71 -21.09 -10.98
C LYS A 337 -12.14 -20.51 -12.26
N ASN A 338 -12.27 -19.19 -12.44
CA ASN A 338 -11.88 -18.48 -13.66
C ASN A 338 -10.44 -17.92 -13.65
N ILE A 339 -9.72 -18.02 -12.53
CA ILE A 339 -8.27 -17.76 -12.57
C ILE A 339 -7.64 -18.74 -13.57
N PRO A 340 -6.83 -18.26 -14.55
CA PRO A 340 -6.25 -19.13 -15.58
C PRO A 340 -5.44 -20.28 -14.98
N ALA A 341 -5.53 -21.47 -15.58
CA ALA A 341 -4.85 -22.68 -15.09
C ALA A 341 -3.33 -22.49 -14.95
N TYR A 342 -2.73 -21.68 -15.80
CA TYR A 342 -1.30 -21.33 -15.73
C TYR A 342 -0.93 -20.71 -14.38
N TRP A 343 -1.75 -19.80 -13.86
CA TRP A 343 -1.51 -19.13 -12.58
C TRP A 343 -1.84 -20.01 -11.36
N LYS A 344 -2.65 -21.04 -11.54
CA LYS A 344 -2.97 -22.04 -10.50
C LYS A 344 -1.98 -23.22 -10.44
N LEU A 345 -0.88 -23.19 -11.22
CA LEU A 345 0.16 -24.22 -11.15
C LEU A 345 0.75 -24.28 -9.74
N GLY A 346 0.64 -25.42 -9.09
CA GLY A 346 1.12 -25.65 -7.73
C GLY A 346 0.28 -25.05 -6.61
N LEU A 347 -0.81 -24.30 -6.93
CA LEU A 347 -1.69 -23.71 -5.92
C LEU A 347 -2.41 -24.79 -5.11
N LYS A 348 -2.95 -25.80 -5.78
CA LYS A 348 -3.70 -26.90 -5.13
C LYS A 348 -2.86 -27.67 -4.10
N GLU A 349 -1.58 -27.84 -4.36
CA GLU A 349 -0.60 -28.50 -3.49
C GLU A 349 -0.17 -27.62 -2.32
N ALA A 350 -0.48 -26.33 -2.37
CA ALA A 350 -0.13 -25.34 -1.36
C ALA A 350 -1.32 -24.94 -0.47
N GLU A 351 -2.56 -25.20 -0.91
CA GLU A 351 -3.78 -24.75 -0.22
C GLU A 351 -3.95 -25.31 1.21
N ASP A 352 -3.32 -26.44 1.54
CA ASP A 352 -3.34 -27.04 2.88
C ASP A 352 -2.10 -26.65 3.74
N ILE A 353 -1.22 -25.80 3.24
CA ILE A 353 -0.04 -25.33 3.99
C ILE A 353 -0.45 -24.12 4.84
N ASP A 354 -0.27 -24.22 6.15
CA ASP A 354 -0.46 -23.10 7.05
C ASP A 354 0.49 -21.94 6.71
N PHE A 355 -0.01 -20.73 6.67
CA PHE A 355 0.85 -19.55 6.59
C PHE A 355 1.69 -19.44 7.86
N LYS A 356 2.93 -19.02 7.69
CA LYS A 356 3.88 -18.86 8.80
C LYS A 356 3.26 -17.97 9.89
N TYR A 357 3.52 -18.30 11.15
CA TYR A 357 2.99 -17.62 12.34
C TYR A 357 1.49 -17.77 12.59
N THR A 358 0.79 -18.54 11.78
CA THR A 358 -0.64 -18.84 11.94
C THR A 358 -0.87 -20.35 11.94
N THR A 359 -2.09 -20.76 12.18
CA THR A 359 -2.60 -22.14 11.97
C THR A 359 -3.69 -22.13 10.92
N ILE A 360 -3.62 -21.20 9.99
CA ILE A 360 -4.64 -20.96 8.96
C ILE A 360 -3.97 -21.16 7.60
N SER A 361 -4.52 -22.08 6.82
CA SER A 361 -4.17 -22.32 5.43
C SER A 361 -5.10 -21.55 4.49
N LEU A 362 -4.85 -21.62 3.17
CA LEU A 362 -5.80 -21.09 2.18
C LEU A 362 -7.17 -21.76 2.28
N ASN A 363 -7.21 -23.10 2.43
CA ASN A 363 -8.47 -23.82 2.58
C ASN A 363 -9.24 -23.37 3.83
N ASP A 364 -8.56 -23.10 4.94
CA ASP A 364 -9.20 -22.60 6.15
C ASP A 364 -9.75 -21.19 5.95
N VAL A 365 -8.97 -20.27 5.38
CA VAL A 365 -9.42 -18.89 5.21
C VAL A 365 -10.53 -18.75 4.16
N TYR A 366 -10.63 -19.66 3.20
CA TYR A 366 -11.77 -19.70 2.28
C TYR A 366 -13.09 -19.94 3.03
N GLU A 367 -13.11 -20.83 4.01
CA GLU A 367 -14.28 -21.13 4.83
C GLU A 367 -14.55 -20.03 5.86
N ILE A 368 -13.51 -19.56 6.56
CA ILE A 368 -13.61 -18.49 7.56
C ILE A 368 -14.09 -17.20 6.89
N GLY A 369 -13.49 -16.80 5.78
CA GLY A 369 -13.87 -15.59 5.05
C GLY A 369 -15.30 -15.67 4.51
N PHE A 370 -15.72 -16.83 3.99
CA PHE A 370 -17.11 -17.06 3.57
C PHE A 370 -18.09 -16.91 4.74
N LYS A 371 -17.78 -17.50 5.89
CA LYS A 371 -18.60 -17.38 7.11
C LYS A 371 -18.70 -15.92 7.56
N HIS A 372 -17.57 -15.20 7.64
CA HIS A 372 -17.54 -13.80 8.03
C HIS A 372 -18.33 -12.92 7.06
N ALA A 373 -18.20 -13.16 5.75
CA ALA A 373 -18.96 -12.45 4.73
C ALA A 373 -20.48 -12.61 4.92
N LEU A 374 -20.97 -13.83 5.12
CA LEU A 374 -22.38 -14.08 5.37
C LEU A 374 -22.88 -13.36 6.63
N GLN A 375 -22.14 -13.45 7.73
CA GLN A 375 -22.48 -12.77 8.99
C GLN A 375 -22.52 -11.25 8.81
N ASN A 376 -21.58 -10.71 8.05
CA ASN A 376 -21.48 -9.28 7.83
C ASN A 376 -22.60 -8.76 6.90
N ILE A 377 -22.95 -9.53 5.89
CA ILE A 377 -24.10 -9.26 5.01
C ILE A 377 -25.40 -9.19 5.82
N GLU A 378 -25.69 -10.19 6.66
CA GLU A 378 -26.90 -10.22 7.50
C GLU A 378 -26.90 -9.05 8.50
N LYS A 379 -25.76 -8.78 9.17
CA LYS A 379 -25.59 -7.66 10.11
C LYS A 379 -25.90 -6.31 9.48
N ASN A 380 -25.60 -6.13 8.19
CA ASN A 380 -25.79 -4.89 7.45
C ASN A 380 -27.10 -4.85 6.63
N GLY A 381 -28.04 -5.77 6.89
CA GLY A 381 -29.39 -5.76 6.32
C GLY A 381 -29.53 -6.46 4.96
N GLY A 382 -28.51 -7.21 4.52
CA GLY A 382 -28.66 -8.16 3.43
C GLY A 382 -29.46 -9.39 3.84
N THR A 383 -29.85 -10.23 2.89
CA THR A 383 -30.68 -11.42 3.15
C THR A 383 -30.06 -12.67 2.57
N ILE A 384 -30.27 -13.81 3.26
CA ILE A 384 -29.84 -15.14 2.83
C ILE A 384 -31.07 -16.02 2.76
N GLU A 385 -31.51 -16.38 1.54
CA GLU A 385 -32.66 -17.20 1.28
C GLU A 385 -32.26 -18.46 0.50
N GLY A 386 -32.15 -19.58 1.21
CA GLY A 386 -31.67 -20.83 0.63
C GLY A 386 -30.24 -20.69 0.10
N ASP A 387 -30.07 -20.77 -1.22
CA ASP A 387 -28.77 -20.58 -1.91
C ASP A 387 -28.53 -19.14 -2.36
N GLN A 388 -29.53 -18.27 -2.29
CA GLN A 388 -29.41 -16.86 -2.74
C GLN A 388 -28.97 -15.96 -1.60
N VAL A 389 -28.03 -15.07 -1.91
CA VAL A 389 -27.50 -14.04 -1.03
C VAL A 389 -27.73 -12.68 -1.68
N THR A 390 -28.52 -11.82 -1.05
CA THR A 390 -28.77 -10.45 -1.50
C THR A 390 -27.88 -9.52 -0.69
N LEU A 391 -26.99 -8.80 -1.38
CA LEU A 391 -26.05 -7.86 -0.78
C LEU A 391 -26.74 -6.55 -0.41
N PRO A 392 -26.38 -5.92 0.72
CA PRO A 392 -26.86 -4.59 1.08
C PRO A 392 -26.48 -3.55 0.01
N GLU A 393 -27.27 -2.49 -0.08
CA GLU A 393 -26.94 -1.34 -0.93
C GLU A 393 -26.14 -0.32 -0.12
N GLN A 394 -24.90 -0.09 -0.54
CA GLN A 394 -24.06 0.97 0.04
C GLN A 394 -23.46 1.82 -1.09
N ALA A 395 -23.75 3.12 -1.08
CA ALA A 395 -22.99 4.10 -1.86
C ALA A 395 -21.71 4.45 -1.08
N PRO A 396 -20.53 4.44 -1.71
CA PRO A 396 -19.29 4.81 -1.02
C PRO A 396 -19.34 6.23 -0.43
N VAL A 397 -18.90 6.36 0.82
CA VAL A 397 -18.84 7.63 1.55
C VAL A 397 -17.41 7.86 2.00
N ALA A 398 -16.87 9.05 1.74
CA ALA A 398 -15.53 9.41 2.15
C ALA A 398 -15.37 9.31 3.68
N VAL A 399 -14.29 8.65 4.10
CA VAL A 399 -13.89 8.62 5.51
C VAL A 399 -13.43 9.99 6.00
N LYS A 400 -13.15 10.13 7.28
CA LYS A 400 -12.66 11.39 7.86
C LYS A 400 -11.34 11.81 7.19
N PHE A 401 -11.20 13.11 6.93
CA PHE A 401 -9.96 13.67 6.45
C PHE A 401 -8.90 13.68 7.56
N GLU A 402 -7.75 13.14 7.23
CA GLU A 402 -6.54 13.14 8.03
C GLU A 402 -5.35 13.55 7.16
N LYS A 403 -4.37 14.16 7.75
CA LYS A 403 -3.14 14.56 7.07
C LYS A 403 -1.95 14.30 7.98
N SER A 404 -1.03 13.48 7.50
CA SER A 404 0.26 13.26 8.14
C SER A 404 1.24 14.38 7.77
N PHE A 405 2.19 14.65 8.63
CA PHE A 405 3.37 15.49 8.39
C PHE A 405 3.05 16.88 7.80
N GLU A 406 1.89 17.47 8.14
CA GLU A 406 1.49 18.76 7.58
C GLU A 406 2.52 19.86 7.90
N GLY A 407 3.01 20.53 6.84
CA GLY A 407 4.04 21.56 6.95
C GLY A 407 5.43 21.04 7.31
N LEU A 408 5.68 19.73 7.16
CA LEU A 408 6.98 19.11 7.38
C LEU A 408 7.53 18.58 6.05
N TYR A 409 8.56 19.25 5.55
CA TYR A 409 9.25 18.86 4.31
C TYR A 409 10.68 18.47 4.62
N PRO A 410 11.17 17.31 4.14
CA PRO A 410 12.57 16.94 4.31
C PRO A 410 13.46 17.91 3.52
N VAL A 411 14.42 18.54 4.21
CA VAL A 411 15.27 19.59 3.62
C VAL A 411 16.75 19.24 3.62
N ALA A 412 17.17 18.35 4.50
CA ALA A 412 18.57 17.90 4.56
C ALA A 412 18.65 16.47 5.11
N LYS A 413 19.74 15.80 4.78
CA LYS A 413 20.17 14.52 5.35
C LYS A 413 21.58 14.69 5.84
N ILE A 414 21.78 14.61 7.14
CA ILE A 414 23.04 14.89 7.82
C ILE A 414 23.60 13.57 8.36
N PRO A 415 24.81 13.14 7.95
CA PRO A 415 25.47 12.00 8.57
C PRO A 415 25.66 12.25 10.07
N VAL A 416 25.21 11.32 10.90
CA VAL A 416 25.41 11.40 12.35
C VAL A 416 26.11 10.13 12.84
N THR A 417 27.12 10.33 13.67
CA THR A 417 27.95 9.21 14.17
C THR A 417 27.90 9.20 15.69
N TRP A 418 27.69 8.02 16.23
CA TRP A 418 27.85 7.82 17.67
C TRP A 418 29.29 8.03 18.10
N SER A 419 29.47 8.81 19.17
CA SER A 419 30.77 9.03 19.80
C SER A 419 30.96 8.06 20.97
N GLU A 420 31.75 7.02 20.79
CA GLU A 420 32.10 6.06 21.85
C GLU A 420 32.74 6.75 23.07
N ALA A 421 33.48 7.85 22.87
CA ALA A 421 34.16 8.55 23.96
C ALA A 421 33.22 9.33 24.88
N LYS A 422 31.99 9.61 24.41
CA LYS A 422 30.99 10.41 25.12
C LYS A 422 29.68 9.66 25.35
N ASP A 423 29.52 8.46 24.75
CA ASP A 423 28.27 7.70 24.71
C ASP A 423 27.08 8.54 24.20
N GLU A 424 27.30 9.35 23.16
CA GLU A 424 26.29 10.26 22.62
C GLU A 424 26.36 10.41 21.10
N ILE A 425 25.21 10.75 20.49
CA ILE A 425 25.08 11.36 19.16
C ILE A 425 24.78 12.84 19.39
N SER A 426 25.48 13.73 18.72
CA SER A 426 25.24 15.16 18.82
C SER A 426 25.39 15.84 17.45
N PHE A 427 24.45 16.71 17.08
CA PHE A 427 24.51 17.52 15.85
C PHE A 427 23.71 18.81 15.99
N GLU A 428 23.98 19.75 15.10
CA GLU A 428 23.22 21.00 14.95
C GLU A 428 22.45 21.00 13.63
N PHE A 429 21.27 21.59 13.62
CA PHE A 429 20.49 21.77 12.41
C PHE A 429 19.68 23.07 12.44
N GLU A 430 19.16 23.46 11.26
CA GLU A 430 18.18 24.55 11.13
C GLU A 430 16.91 23.97 10.50
N GLY A 431 15.78 24.06 11.20
CA GLY A 431 14.54 23.46 10.75
C GLY A 431 13.42 23.50 11.77
N THR A 432 12.43 22.61 11.62
CA THR A 432 11.24 22.46 12.48
C THR A 432 11.08 21.04 13.03
N GLY A 433 11.97 20.11 12.66
CA GLY A 433 11.93 18.74 13.12
C GLY A 433 13.07 17.90 12.57
N PHE A 434 13.21 16.70 13.12
CA PHE A 434 14.21 15.73 12.71
C PHE A 434 13.79 14.29 12.99
N VAL A 435 14.42 13.34 12.28
CA VAL A 435 14.43 11.90 12.57
C VAL A 435 15.88 11.43 12.59
N ILE A 436 16.32 10.74 13.65
CA ILE A 436 17.63 10.07 13.70
C ILE A 436 17.45 8.63 13.30
N LYS A 437 18.04 8.26 12.15
CA LYS A 437 18.05 6.90 11.63
C LYS A 437 19.23 6.09 12.19
N GLY A 438 18.98 4.83 12.46
CA GLY A 438 19.98 3.91 12.96
C GLY A 438 19.36 2.61 13.44
N ASP A 439 20.16 1.73 13.99
CA ASP A 439 19.65 0.50 14.62
C ASP A 439 20.56 0.01 15.77
N VAL A 440 19.92 -0.74 16.66
CA VAL A 440 20.59 -1.46 17.75
C VAL A 440 20.24 -2.95 17.73
N SER A 441 19.49 -3.38 16.72
CA SER A 441 18.81 -4.67 16.63
C SER A 441 19.25 -5.43 15.38
N PRO A 442 20.35 -6.21 15.44
CA PRO A 442 20.73 -7.09 14.33
C PRO A 442 19.59 -8.02 13.94
N TRP A 443 19.48 -8.34 12.66
CA TRP A 443 18.52 -9.31 12.17
C TRP A 443 18.52 -10.58 13.03
N ALA A 444 17.32 -11.05 13.41
CA ALA A 444 17.09 -12.23 14.24
C ALA A 444 17.68 -12.18 15.66
N ASN A 445 18.11 -11.03 16.17
CA ASN A 445 18.52 -10.92 17.57
C ASN A 445 17.32 -11.07 18.51
N THR A 446 17.46 -11.91 19.52
CA THR A 446 16.44 -12.20 20.54
C THR A 446 16.85 -11.81 21.95
N SER A 447 17.97 -11.07 22.11
CA SER A 447 18.42 -10.60 23.42
C SER A 447 17.39 -9.64 24.05
N ASP A 448 17.19 -9.77 25.34
CA ASP A 448 16.32 -8.87 26.13
C ASP A 448 17.02 -7.57 26.56
N TYR A 449 18.23 -7.31 26.06
CA TYR A 449 18.94 -6.07 26.38
C TYR A 449 18.24 -4.86 25.76
N VAL A 450 18.17 -3.77 26.52
CA VAL A 450 17.57 -2.50 26.09
C VAL A 450 18.57 -1.38 26.33
N PHE A 451 18.91 -0.62 25.29
CA PHE A 451 19.61 0.63 25.47
C PHE A 451 18.63 1.67 26.03
N ASN A 452 18.94 2.21 27.22
CA ASN A 452 18.24 3.34 27.79
C ASN A 452 18.90 4.62 27.31
N THR A 453 18.13 5.54 26.75
CA THR A 453 18.66 6.77 26.16
C THR A 453 17.91 7.99 26.68
N GLU A 454 18.52 9.17 26.50
CA GLU A 454 17.91 10.46 26.75
C GLU A 454 18.10 11.37 25.56
N LEU A 455 16.99 11.85 25.00
CA LEU A 455 16.99 12.81 23.90
C LEU A 455 16.85 14.22 24.43
N TYR A 456 17.80 15.07 24.06
CA TYR A 456 17.81 16.50 24.38
C TYR A 456 17.71 17.33 23.10
N VAL A 457 16.90 18.38 23.15
CA VAL A 457 16.84 19.44 22.15
C VAL A 457 17.14 20.75 22.88
N ASP A 458 18.14 21.51 22.42
CA ASP A 458 18.59 22.78 23.02
C ASP A 458 18.88 22.66 24.54
N ASN A 459 19.46 21.54 24.94
CA ASN A 459 19.74 21.14 26.32
C ASN A 459 18.50 20.83 27.19
N GLU A 460 17.30 20.81 26.64
CA GLU A 460 16.09 20.39 27.34
C GLU A 460 15.81 18.91 27.06
N LEU A 461 15.54 18.11 28.09
CA LEU A 461 15.18 16.69 27.97
C LEU A 461 13.77 16.59 27.37
N VAL A 462 13.64 16.00 26.19
CA VAL A 462 12.36 15.89 25.47
C VAL A 462 11.80 14.48 25.45
N GLU A 463 12.65 13.46 25.48
CA GLU A 463 12.22 12.06 25.48
C GLU A 463 13.25 11.15 26.18
N LYS A 464 12.81 9.98 26.67
CA LYS A 464 13.67 8.90 27.14
C LYS A 464 13.39 7.64 26.33
N PRO A 465 13.93 7.54 25.11
CA PRO A 465 13.70 6.39 24.25
C PRO A 465 14.31 5.11 24.86
N GLU A 466 13.54 4.05 24.87
CA GLU A 466 14.03 2.69 25.10
C GLU A 466 14.28 2.02 23.75
N LEU A 467 15.49 1.47 23.56
CA LEU A 467 15.89 0.87 22.28
C LEU A 467 16.21 -0.62 22.50
N PRO A 468 15.20 -1.51 22.40
CA PRO A 468 15.39 -2.94 22.54
C PRO A 468 16.26 -3.49 21.41
N VAL A 469 17.20 -4.39 21.73
CA VAL A 469 18.02 -5.09 20.75
C VAL A 469 17.33 -6.33 20.19
N ASN A 470 16.21 -6.75 20.75
CA ASN A 470 15.38 -7.80 20.19
C ASN A 470 14.72 -7.29 18.90
N PHE A 471 14.95 -8.01 17.78
CA PHE A 471 14.50 -7.60 16.46
C PHE A 471 12.98 -7.49 16.35
N THR A 472 12.22 -8.30 17.08
CA THR A 472 10.74 -8.27 17.02
C THR A 472 10.14 -7.12 17.82
N THR A 473 10.84 -6.60 18.83
CA THR A 473 10.32 -5.54 19.71
C THR A 473 11.06 -4.21 19.56
N ARG A 474 12.01 -4.12 18.62
CA ARG A 474 12.84 -2.93 18.39
C ARG A 474 12.02 -1.66 18.15
N ARG A 475 12.56 -0.54 18.51
CA ARG A 475 12.14 0.75 17.94
C ARG A 475 12.72 0.86 16.52
N TYR A 476 11.90 1.26 15.56
CA TYR A 476 12.36 1.25 14.15
C TYR A 476 13.37 2.37 13.89
N GLU A 477 13.02 3.62 14.22
CA GLU A 477 13.95 4.74 14.21
C GLU A 477 14.51 5.00 15.63
N LEU A 478 15.72 5.53 15.74
CA LEU A 478 16.30 5.77 17.06
C LEU A 478 15.49 6.78 17.85
N CYS A 479 15.23 7.95 17.28
CA CYS A 479 14.34 8.96 17.84
C CYS A 479 13.96 10.02 16.82
N TRP A 480 12.94 10.82 17.12
CA TRP A 480 12.46 11.92 16.30
C TRP A 480 11.77 13.00 17.13
N ASN A 481 11.67 14.19 16.54
CA ASN A 481 10.77 15.23 17.03
C ASN A 481 10.34 16.12 15.84
N TYR A 482 9.03 16.26 15.63
CA TYR A 482 8.43 17.00 14.51
C TYR A 482 7.84 18.36 14.90
N GLN A 483 7.85 18.72 16.21
CA GLN A 483 7.18 19.91 16.70
C GLN A 483 8.16 20.85 17.39
N ILE A 484 9.18 21.25 16.66
CA ILE A 484 10.20 22.20 17.12
C ILE A 484 9.95 23.57 16.46
N PRO A 485 10.01 24.70 17.18
CA PRO A 485 9.93 26.02 16.58
C PRO A 485 10.98 26.17 15.47
N LYS A 486 10.65 26.86 14.37
CA LYS A 486 11.61 27.08 13.30
C LYS A 486 12.84 27.85 13.80
N GLY A 487 14.04 27.28 13.62
CA GLY A 487 15.28 27.89 14.08
C GLY A 487 16.48 26.98 13.99
N LYS A 488 17.57 27.44 14.60
CA LYS A 488 18.79 26.63 14.81
C LYS A 488 18.65 25.88 16.12
N HIS A 489 18.92 24.60 16.09
CA HIS A 489 18.76 23.69 17.21
C HIS A 489 19.98 22.80 17.37
N THR A 490 20.23 22.41 18.62
CA THR A 490 21.22 21.39 18.96
C THR A 490 20.47 20.14 19.45
N VAL A 491 20.80 19.00 18.87
CA VAL A 491 20.24 17.70 19.29
C VAL A 491 21.33 16.86 19.92
N MET A 492 21.01 16.19 21.03
CA MET A 492 21.88 15.20 21.66
C MET A 492 21.05 13.99 22.08
N LEU A 493 21.42 12.81 21.60
CA LEU A 493 20.92 11.53 22.08
C LEU A 493 22.02 10.86 22.90
N LYS A 494 21.82 10.78 24.22
CA LYS A 494 22.76 10.21 25.16
C LYS A 494 22.41 8.77 25.49
N ILE A 495 23.39 7.88 25.53
CA ILE A 495 23.24 6.47 25.91
C ILE A 495 23.63 6.35 27.39
N LEU A 496 22.72 5.83 28.22
CA LEU A 496 22.91 5.75 29.66
C LEU A 496 23.60 4.45 30.10
N ASN A 497 23.45 3.38 29.30
CA ASN A 497 23.96 2.05 29.57
C ASN A 497 24.65 1.47 28.31
N PRO A 498 25.80 2.01 27.89
CA PRO A 498 26.52 1.47 26.73
C PRO A 498 26.91 0.01 26.95
N SER A 499 27.01 -0.78 25.89
CA SER A 499 27.30 -2.19 25.93
C SER A 499 28.49 -2.54 25.04
N ASN A 500 29.34 -3.47 25.50
CA ASN A 500 30.40 -4.06 24.67
C ASN A 500 29.93 -5.33 23.93
N GLU A 501 28.75 -5.85 24.25
CA GLU A 501 28.18 -7.06 23.65
C GLU A 501 27.17 -6.75 22.55
N HIS A 502 26.59 -5.55 22.59
CA HIS A 502 25.57 -5.09 21.65
C HIS A 502 26.04 -3.81 20.96
N TYR A 503 25.85 -3.74 19.65
CA TYR A 503 26.20 -2.55 18.91
C TYR A 503 25.12 -1.47 18.98
N PHE A 504 25.55 -0.22 18.89
CA PHE A 504 24.71 0.93 18.65
C PHE A 504 25.18 1.58 17.34
N ARG A 505 24.30 1.72 16.37
CA ARG A 505 24.65 2.24 15.05
C ARG A 505 23.71 3.36 14.63
N SER A 506 24.25 4.52 14.36
CA SER A 506 23.55 5.64 13.75
C SER A 506 24.01 5.82 12.29
N TRP A 507 23.13 6.32 11.46
CA TRP A 507 23.41 6.55 10.03
C TRP A 507 23.30 8.03 9.69
N ASP A 508 22.06 8.54 9.63
CA ASP A 508 21.75 9.90 9.22
C ASP A 508 20.70 10.51 10.13
N ALA A 509 20.67 11.82 10.24
CA ALA A 509 19.52 12.57 10.68
C ALA A 509 18.86 13.22 9.46
N ILE A 510 17.56 12.99 9.30
CA ILE A 510 16.73 13.69 8.33
C ILE A 510 16.21 14.95 9.01
N ILE A 511 16.38 16.09 8.36
CA ILE A 511 15.95 17.39 8.86
C ILE A 511 14.73 17.85 8.08
N TYR A 512 13.73 18.32 8.82
CA TYR A 512 12.48 18.85 8.27
C TYR A 512 12.37 20.36 8.47
N SER A 513 11.68 21.02 7.56
CA SER A 513 11.34 22.44 7.66
C SER A 513 9.93 22.69 7.11
N ASP A 514 9.41 23.90 7.33
CA ASP A 514 8.08 24.34 6.92
C ASP A 514 7.95 24.71 5.43
N GLN A 515 9.04 24.58 4.66
CA GLN A 515 9.07 24.81 3.23
C GLN A 515 9.88 23.71 2.53
N PRO A 516 9.43 23.20 1.39
CA PRO A 516 10.21 22.25 0.60
C PRO A 516 11.47 22.92 0.04
N VAL A 517 12.53 22.14 -0.11
CA VAL A 517 13.72 22.58 -0.82
C VAL A 517 13.50 22.48 -2.31
N ASP A 518 13.84 23.53 -3.06
CA ASP A 518 13.90 23.47 -4.51
C ASP A 518 14.94 22.41 -4.94
N GLY A 519 14.50 21.29 -5.46
CA GLY A 519 15.36 20.16 -5.86
C GLY A 519 16.45 20.54 -6.87
N MET A 520 16.23 21.57 -7.66
CA MET A 520 17.23 22.12 -8.58
C MET A 520 18.36 22.82 -7.83
N LYS A 521 18.07 23.51 -6.72
CA LYS A 521 19.09 24.15 -5.87
C LYS A 521 19.94 23.13 -5.12
N LEU A 522 19.32 22.07 -4.60
CA LEU A 522 20.05 20.98 -3.94
C LEU A 522 21.10 20.33 -4.85
N ASN A 523 20.74 20.07 -6.11
CA ASN A 523 21.66 19.47 -7.08
C ASN A 523 22.78 20.42 -7.49
N LEU A 524 22.54 21.74 -7.55
CA LEU A 524 23.54 22.72 -7.89
C LEU A 524 24.52 23.00 -6.73
N GLU A 525 24.05 22.94 -5.48
CA GLU A 525 24.92 23.11 -4.31
C GLU A 525 25.78 21.88 -4.04
N LYS A 526 25.22 20.65 -4.22
CA LYS A 526 26.03 19.43 -4.19
C LYS A 526 27.10 19.38 -5.28
N ALA A 527 26.80 19.87 -6.47
CA ALA A 527 27.80 19.96 -7.57
C ALA A 527 28.91 20.98 -7.32
N LYS A 528 28.70 21.96 -6.44
CA LYS A 528 29.71 22.95 -6.06
C LYS A 528 30.62 22.50 -4.91
N GLY A 529 30.26 21.42 -4.24
CA GLY A 529 31.02 20.87 -3.11
C GLY A 529 31.88 19.66 -3.44
N ILE A 530 32.01 19.32 -4.75
CA ILE A 530 32.92 18.26 -5.24
C ILE A 530 34.24 18.87 -5.71
#